data_65f4cd4f27b0720100ce57e454465c38
#
_entry.id   65f4cd4f27b0720100ce57e454465c38
#
_cell.length_a   1.000
_cell.length_b   1.000
_cell.length_c   1.000
_cell.angle_alpha   90.00
_cell.angle_beta   90.00
_cell.angle_gamma   90.00
#
_symmetry.space_group_name_H-M   'P 1'
#
loop_
_entity.id
_entity.type
_entity.pdbx_description
1 polymer ?
#
loop_
_entity_poly.entity_id
_entity_poly.type
_entity_poly.pdbx_seq_one_letter_code
_entity_poly.pdbx_strand_id
1 'polypeptide(L)'
;MRRIVVLALLLAGCAGSDDPQPPTPLQRELSELAETMELTHPELFHDVPRATFRAEGAKLANAAPELTRDELVVGVMRLAALPGARDGHTAVYPFDQHARGLHVYPLRLYDFADGLHVVGSLGAEGLTGRRVTAIGDRTIAEVVELVRPLVPHDNESGFRWLLPEYLTTAEVLRGLGIVAGDTATYSFADGTDAVLEPVDAGEVASTLGGAPAPLPTEHDPVWLRELATDQWLTTLEGGKVVYFGYRLTTGPTHDTAERLLALARKPGVRRVVFDVRLNHGGDNTTYGPLLDVLARPVVERKLVVLTGRSTFSAAGNFVAEVDRATSARFLGEPAGGAPSQWGDSIAIMLERAGLTVHVATAYWEFGPPGDKRQETPVDVRVEPTAADFFAGRDPVLARALALP
;
A
#
# COMPACT_ATOMS: atom_id res chain seq x y z
N MET A 1 -3.70 85.52 40.86
CA MET A 1 -3.00 84.95 39.70
C MET A 1 -2.83 83.46 39.92
N ARG A 2 -3.70 82.65 39.31
CA ARG A 2 -3.63 81.14 39.35
C ARG A 2 -2.94 80.66 38.09
N ARG A 3 -1.80 80.01 38.25
CA ARG A 3 -1.10 79.33 37.13
C ARG A 3 -1.75 77.97 36.85
N ILE A 4 -2.25 77.80 35.65
CA ILE A 4 -2.72 76.51 35.15
C ILE A 4 -1.50 75.76 34.52
N VAL A 5 -1.20 74.60 35.09
CA VAL A 5 -0.19 73.67 34.52
C VAL A 5 -0.99 72.72 33.65
N VAL A 6 -0.74 72.76 32.33
CA VAL A 6 -1.28 71.78 31.37
C VAL A 6 -0.29 70.61 31.28
N LEU A 7 -0.69 69.42 31.76
CA LEU A 7 0.05 68.22 31.67
C LEU A 7 -0.32 67.52 30.31
N ALA A 8 0.61 67.55 29.36
CA ALA A 8 0.45 66.82 28.09
C ALA A 8 0.80 65.30 28.30
N LEU A 9 -0.19 64.44 28.28
CA LEU A 9 0.03 63.00 28.21
C LEU A 9 0.43 62.63 26.78
N LEU A 10 1.67 62.24 26.59
CA LEU A 10 2.15 61.53 25.40
C LEU A 10 1.71 60.08 25.48
N LEU A 11 0.66 59.72 24.75
CA LEU A 11 0.32 58.34 24.44
C LEU A 11 1.32 57.83 23.39
N ALA A 12 2.36 57.12 23.85
CA ALA A 12 3.19 56.30 22.97
C ALA A 12 2.37 55.08 22.56
N GLY A 13 1.69 55.15 21.42
CA GLY A 13 1.11 53.99 20.77
C GLY A 13 2.25 53.09 20.28
N CYS A 14 2.45 51.94 20.91
CA CYS A 14 3.19 50.82 20.29
C CYS A 14 2.35 50.33 19.12
N ALA A 15 2.60 50.88 17.93
CA ALA A 15 2.22 50.21 16.71
C ALA A 15 3.15 48.99 16.58
N GLY A 16 2.64 47.81 16.96
CA GLY A 16 3.26 46.56 16.56
C GLY A 16 3.28 46.55 15.06
N SER A 17 4.45 46.47 14.44
CA SER A 17 4.58 46.25 13.03
C SER A 17 4.08 44.82 12.76
N ASP A 18 2.88 44.70 12.15
CA ASP A 18 2.35 43.45 11.56
C ASP A 18 3.13 43.10 10.27
N ASP A 19 4.45 43.22 10.28
CA ASP A 19 5.24 42.68 9.22
C ASP A 19 5.15 41.15 9.29
N PRO A 20 4.74 40.48 8.19
CA PRO A 20 4.63 39.01 8.19
C PRO A 20 5.99 38.42 8.53
N GLN A 21 6.02 37.61 9.58
CA GLN A 21 7.22 36.90 9.99
C GLN A 21 7.74 36.06 8.82
N PRO A 22 9.06 36.03 8.57
CA PRO A 22 9.60 35.20 7.52
C PRO A 22 9.26 33.71 7.79
N PRO A 23 8.98 32.91 6.75
CA PRO A 23 8.60 31.51 6.92
C PRO A 23 9.69 30.73 7.65
N THR A 24 9.28 29.87 8.58
CA THR A 24 10.19 28.97 9.29
C THR A 24 10.87 27.99 8.33
N PRO A 25 11.98 27.36 8.72
CA PRO A 25 12.61 26.34 7.88
C PRO A 25 11.68 25.17 7.51
N LEU A 26 10.80 24.75 8.43
CA LEU A 26 9.80 23.70 8.16
C LEU A 26 8.73 24.17 7.16
N GLN A 27 8.23 25.41 7.30
CA GLN A 27 7.28 25.98 6.34
C GLN A 27 7.86 26.07 4.93
N ARG A 28 9.14 26.42 4.78
CA ARG A 28 9.82 26.43 3.48
C ARG A 28 9.92 25.03 2.89
N GLU A 29 10.36 24.04 3.70
CA GLU A 29 10.46 22.64 3.27
C GLU A 29 9.12 22.10 2.74
N LEU A 30 8.00 22.38 3.41
CA LEU A 30 6.67 21.94 2.97
C LEU A 30 6.17 22.69 1.74
N SER A 31 6.51 23.97 1.58
CA SER A 31 6.21 24.72 0.36
C SER A 31 7.01 24.17 -0.82
N GLU A 32 8.30 23.91 -0.62
CA GLU A 32 9.20 23.31 -1.59
C GLU A 32 8.75 21.88 -1.97
N LEU A 33 8.19 21.10 -1.02
CA LEU A 33 7.60 19.80 -1.31
C LEU A 33 6.49 19.91 -2.36
N ALA A 34 5.50 20.80 -2.13
CA ALA A 34 4.38 20.96 -3.04
C ALA A 34 4.84 21.38 -4.45
N GLU A 35 5.82 22.30 -4.53
CA GLU A 35 6.44 22.72 -5.80
C GLU A 35 7.20 21.56 -6.47
N THR A 36 7.98 20.79 -5.69
CA THR A 36 8.75 19.65 -6.21
C THR A 36 7.82 18.54 -6.71
N MET A 37 6.73 18.25 -6.02
CA MET A 37 5.70 17.30 -6.49
C MET A 37 5.12 17.75 -7.85
N GLU A 38 4.80 19.05 -7.99
CA GLU A 38 4.27 19.61 -9.24
C GLU A 38 5.28 19.54 -10.40
N LEU A 39 6.59 19.69 -10.11
CA LEU A 39 7.65 19.61 -11.12
C LEU A 39 8.05 18.19 -11.50
N THR A 40 7.86 17.24 -10.57
CA THR A 40 8.32 15.86 -10.70
C THR A 40 7.28 14.97 -11.36
N HIS A 41 6.02 15.09 -10.93
CA HIS A 41 4.94 14.23 -11.42
C HIS A 41 4.51 14.69 -12.84
N PRO A 42 4.47 13.79 -13.83
CA PRO A 42 4.17 14.18 -15.22
C PRO A 42 2.79 14.84 -15.39
N GLU A 43 1.81 14.45 -14.59
CA GLU A 43 0.43 14.98 -14.62
C GLU A 43 -0.19 14.96 -13.22
N LEU A 44 0.37 15.70 -12.28
CA LEU A 44 -0.04 15.72 -10.87
C LEU A 44 -1.54 16.03 -10.68
N PHE A 45 -2.13 16.74 -11.61
CA PHE A 45 -3.49 17.26 -11.52
C PHE A 45 -4.52 16.43 -12.31
N HIS A 46 -4.26 15.13 -12.50
CA HIS A 46 -5.13 14.24 -13.27
C HIS A 46 -6.52 14.02 -12.62
N ASP A 47 -6.60 14.03 -11.27
CA ASP A 47 -7.86 13.89 -10.53
C ASP A 47 -8.13 15.05 -9.56
N VAL A 48 -7.14 15.88 -9.24
CA VAL A 48 -7.26 17.02 -8.34
C VAL A 48 -7.00 18.34 -9.07
N PRO A 49 -7.89 19.37 -8.94
CA PRO A 49 -7.59 20.70 -9.51
C PRO A 49 -6.30 21.30 -8.92
N ARG A 50 -5.44 21.85 -9.79
CA ARG A 50 -4.18 22.51 -9.36
C ARG A 50 -4.39 23.51 -8.23
N ALA A 51 -5.45 24.30 -8.29
CA ALA A 51 -5.77 25.31 -7.27
C ALA A 51 -6.05 24.66 -5.91
N THR A 52 -6.74 23.52 -5.89
CA THR A 52 -7.02 22.74 -4.67
C THR A 52 -5.73 22.19 -4.08
N PHE A 53 -4.89 21.54 -4.89
CA PHE A 53 -3.60 20.98 -4.43
C PHE A 53 -2.70 22.07 -3.82
N ARG A 54 -2.55 23.20 -4.53
CA ARG A 54 -1.74 24.33 -4.04
C ARG A 54 -2.30 24.95 -2.76
N ALA A 55 -3.62 25.03 -2.64
CA ALA A 55 -4.28 25.53 -1.43
C ALA A 55 -4.04 24.61 -0.23
N GLU A 56 -4.13 23.28 -0.41
CA GLU A 56 -3.85 22.32 0.67
C GLU A 56 -2.36 22.30 1.05
N GLY A 57 -1.43 22.39 0.07
CA GLY A 57 0.00 22.55 0.36
C GLY A 57 0.32 23.81 1.15
N ALA A 58 -0.25 24.96 0.75
CA ALA A 58 -0.08 26.22 1.46
C ALA A 58 -0.71 26.20 2.87
N LYS A 59 -1.87 25.56 3.02
CA LYS A 59 -2.53 25.37 4.31
C LYS A 59 -1.68 24.54 5.26
N LEU A 60 -1.10 23.44 4.78
CA LEU A 60 -0.19 22.61 5.57
C LEU A 60 1.07 23.39 5.99
N ALA A 61 1.72 24.07 5.05
CA ALA A 61 2.92 24.87 5.35
C ALA A 61 2.62 25.98 6.37
N ASN A 62 1.51 26.68 6.23
CA ASN A 62 1.12 27.76 7.16
C ASN A 62 0.80 27.21 8.55
N ALA A 63 0.16 26.07 8.66
CA ALA A 63 -0.18 25.43 9.93
C ALA A 63 1.01 24.77 10.64
N ALA A 64 2.06 24.42 9.91
CA ALA A 64 3.17 23.60 10.39
C ALA A 64 3.81 24.04 11.73
N PRO A 65 3.96 25.35 12.06
CA PRO A 65 4.51 25.77 13.35
C PRO A 65 3.66 25.38 14.56
N GLU A 66 2.36 25.18 14.36
CA GLU A 66 1.38 24.86 15.42
C GLU A 66 1.03 23.37 15.48
N LEU A 67 1.43 22.58 14.46
CA LEU A 67 1.13 21.16 14.39
C LEU A 67 2.06 20.35 15.31
N THR A 68 1.51 19.36 15.99
CA THR A 68 2.29 18.30 16.60
C THR A 68 2.98 17.47 15.52
N ARG A 69 3.97 16.65 15.92
CA ARG A 69 4.65 15.71 15.01
C ARG A 69 3.65 14.79 14.31
N ASP A 70 2.67 14.28 15.03
CA ASP A 70 1.68 13.32 14.52
C ASP A 70 0.72 13.98 13.53
N GLU A 71 0.25 15.19 13.80
CA GLU A 71 -0.57 15.98 12.88
C GLU A 71 0.20 16.36 11.60
N LEU A 72 1.50 16.66 11.74
CA LEU A 72 2.37 16.93 10.59
C LEU A 72 2.51 15.69 9.69
N VAL A 73 2.72 14.50 10.26
CA VAL A 73 2.75 13.22 9.52
C VAL A 73 1.47 13.04 8.72
N VAL A 74 0.31 13.16 9.37
CA VAL A 74 -1.01 13.06 8.72
C VAL A 74 -1.18 14.11 7.62
N GLY A 75 -0.74 15.35 7.88
CA GLY A 75 -0.82 16.43 6.89
C GLY A 75 -0.01 16.14 5.62
N VAL A 76 1.23 15.65 5.77
CA VAL A 76 2.10 15.29 4.63
C VAL A 76 1.55 14.07 3.90
N MET A 77 1.11 13.03 4.61
CA MET A 77 0.47 11.85 3.99
C MET A 77 -0.75 12.23 3.16
N ARG A 78 -1.60 13.11 3.70
CA ARG A 78 -2.80 13.60 2.99
C ARG A 78 -2.45 14.38 1.74
N LEU A 79 -1.44 15.26 1.80
CA LEU A 79 -0.98 16.02 0.64
C LEU A 79 -0.41 15.09 -0.43
N ALA A 80 0.39 14.09 -0.04
CA ALA A 80 0.98 13.12 -0.95
C ALA A 80 -0.08 12.25 -1.65
N ALA A 81 -1.14 11.84 -0.94
CA ALA A 81 -2.22 11.01 -1.50
C ALA A 81 -3.29 11.82 -2.28
N LEU A 82 -3.21 13.16 -2.27
CA LEU A 82 -4.21 14.04 -2.89
C LEU A 82 -4.32 13.94 -4.42
N PRO A 83 -3.26 13.57 -5.21
CA PRO A 83 -3.38 13.40 -6.66
C PRO A 83 -4.49 12.44 -7.09
N GLY A 84 -4.81 11.39 -6.29
CA GLY A 84 -6.02 10.60 -6.45
C GLY A 84 -5.83 9.21 -7.07
N ALA A 85 -6.83 8.75 -7.83
CA ALA A 85 -6.90 7.39 -8.34
C ALA A 85 -5.81 7.07 -9.39
N ARG A 86 -5.40 5.80 -9.46
CA ARG A 86 -4.32 5.28 -10.32
C ARG A 86 -2.94 5.85 -10.02
N ASP A 87 -2.77 6.43 -8.83
CA ASP A 87 -1.51 6.99 -8.35
C ASP A 87 -1.13 6.41 -6.99
N GLY A 88 -1.02 5.10 -6.96
CA GLY A 88 -0.51 4.38 -5.80
C GLY A 88 0.97 4.62 -5.51
N HIS A 89 1.72 5.29 -6.42
CA HIS A 89 3.16 5.55 -6.27
C HIS A 89 3.50 6.94 -5.75
N THR A 90 2.55 7.87 -5.68
CA THR A 90 2.73 9.17 -5.02
C THR A 90 2.24 9.09 -3.58
N ALA A 91 3.16 8.96 -2.62
CA ALA A 91 2.84 8.44 -1.31
C ALA A 91 3.82 8.79 -0.20
N VAL A 92 3.36 8.70 1.05
CA VAL A 92 4.18 8.41 2.21
C VAL A 92 3.76 7.05 2.74
N TYR A 93 4.56 6.03 2.49
CA TYR A 93 4.27 4.67 2.96
C TYR A 93 4.78 4.47 4.39
N PRO A 94 3.95 4.06 5.37
CA PRO A 94 4.40 3.83 6.73
C PRO A 94 5.55 2.83 6.84
N PHE A 95 5.54 1.75 6.05
CA PHE A 95 6.56 0.71 6.06
C PHE A 95 7.94 1.18 5.58
N ASP A 96 8.02 2.27 4.81
CA ASP A 96 9.30 2.87 4.37
C ASP A 96 9.85 3.89 5.37
N GLN A 97 9.07 4.26 6.40
CA GLN A 97 9.42 5.32 7.34
C GLN A 97 10.10 4.82 8.62
N HIS A 98 10.41 3.52 8.75
CA HIS A 98 11.09 2.99 9.94
C HIS A 98 12.44 3.71 10.20
N ALA A 99 13.22 4.01 9.15
CA ALA A 99 14.45 4.80 9.25
C ALA A 99 14.20 6.29 9.59
N ARG A 100 12.96 6.75 9.58
CA ARG A 100 12.52 8.10 9.91
C ARG A 100 11.87 8.20 11.29
N GLY A 101 11.89 7.11 12.07
CA GLY A 101 11.42 7.05 13.45
C GLY A 101 9.90 7.07 13.58
N LEU A 102 9.15 6.48 12.65
CA LEU A 102 7.75 6.15 12.88
C LEU A 102 7.63 4.91 13.76
N HIS A 103 6.59 4.90 14.58
CA HIS A 103 6.27 3.83 15.50
C HIS A 103 5.00 3.11 15.06
N VAL A 104 4.91 1.83 15.40
CA VAL A 104 3.73 1.02 15.12
C VAL A 104 3.28 0.28 16.38
N TYR A 105 1.99 0.11 16.54
CA TYR A 105 1.49 -0.86 17.51
C TYR A 105 1.87 -2.27 17.04
N PRO A 106 2.37 -3.14 17.93
CA PRO A 106 3.08 -4.37 17.57
C PRO A 106 2.16 -5.46 17.05
N LEU A 107 1.35 -5.12 16.05
CA LEU A 107 0.42 -6.00 15.35
C LEU A 107 0.72 -6.02 13.87
N ARG A 108 0.51 -7.18 13.27
CA ARG A 108 0.31 -7.31 11.84
C ARG A 108 -1.14 -7.66 11.56
N LEU A 109 -1.78 -6.84 10.75
CA LEU A 109 -3.18 -6.97 10.40
C LEU A 109 -3.33 -7.41 8.94
N TYR A 110 -4.42 -8.11 8.64
CA TYR A 110 -4.84 -8.42 7.28
C TYR A 110 -6.37 -8.33 7.17
N ASP A 111 -6.83 -7.70 6.10
CA ASP A 111 -8.25 -7.50 5.82
C ASP A 111 -8.79 -8.68 4.98
N PHE A 112 -9.27 -9.74 5.64
CA PHE A 112 -9.88 -10.90 4.99
C PHE A 112 -11.31 -10.60 4.51
N ALA A 113 -11.91 -11.53 3.76
CA ALA A 113 -13.31 -11.43 3.32
C ALA A 113 -14.30 -11.30 4.50
N ASP A 114 -13.95 -11.81 5.67
CA ASP A 114 -14.74 -11.78 6.91
C ASP A 114 -14.27 -10.70 7.91
N GLY A 115 -13.40 -9.78 7.47
CA GLY A 115 -12.99 -8.58 8.21
C GLY A 115 -11.51 -8.53 8.55
N LEU A 116 -11.14 -7.50 9.30
CA LEU A 116 -9.75 -7.21 9.69
C LEU A 116 -9.33 -8.13 10.84
N HIS A 117 -8.28 -8.92 10.63
CA HIS A 117 -7.79 -9.85 11.64
C HIS A 117 -6.30 -9.62 11.95
N VAL A 118 -5.91 -9.96 13.17
CA VAL A 118 -4.50 -10.03 13.57
C VAL A 118 -3.89 -11.30 12.96
N VAL A 119 -2.89 -11.17 12.11
CA VAL A 119 -2.15 -12.30 11.53
C VAL A 119 -0.79 -12.51 12.19
N GLY A 120 -0.35 -11.57 13.03
CA GLY A 120 0.85 -11.69 13.84
C GLY A 120 0.89 -10.59 14.90
N SER A 121 1.61 -10.84 15.99
CA SER A 121 1.83 -9.85 17.06
C SER A 121 3.22 -10.03 17.66
N LEU A 122 3.84 -8.94 18.08
CA LEU A 122 5.12 -8.92 18.78
C LEU A 122 4.86 -8.62 20.26
N GLY A 123 5.31 -9.49 21.18
CA GLY A 123 5.17 -9.29 22.61
C GLY A 123 3.74 -9.34 23.16
N ALA A 124 2.73 -9.65 22.32
CA ALA A 124 1.33 -9.74 22.72
C ALA A 124 0.74 -11.12 22.32
N GLU A 125 1.10 -12.13 23.07
CA GLU A 125 0.69 -13.51 22.80
C GLU A 125 -0.85 -13.68 22.84
N GLY A 126 -1.37 -14.52 21.94
CA GLY A 126 -2.81 -14.86 21.90
C GLY A 126 -3.69 -13.85 21.18
N LEU A 127 -3.14 -12.82 20.51
CA LEU A 127 -3.91 -11.90 19.67
C LEU A 127 -4.10 -12.43 18.24
N THR A 128 -3.18 -13.25 17.75
CA THR A 128 -3.26 -13.82 16.40
C THR A 128 -4.57 -14.60 16.20
N GLY A 129 -5.22 -14.35 15.06
CA GLY A 129 -6.52 -14.92 14.72
C GLY A 129 -7.72 -14.08 15.15
N ARG A 130 -7.56 -13.09 16.02
CA ARG A 130 -8.67 -12.26 16.49
C ARG A 130 -9.09 -11.23 15.46
N ARG A 131 -10.40 -11.03 15.32
CA ARG A 131 -10.98 -10.01 14.44
C ARG A 131 -11.07 -8.68 15.17
N VAL A 132 -10.43 -7.64 14.61
CA VAL A 132 -10.48 -6.26 15.13
C VAL A 132 -11.83 -5.63 14.80
N THR A 133 -12.47 -5.03 15.79
CA THR A 133 -13.79 -4.36 15.66
C THR A 133 -13.74 -2.87 15.97
N ALA A 134 -12.76 -2.42 16.77
CA ALA A 134 -12.58 -1.01 17.09
C ALA A 134 -11.10 -0.70 17.41
N ILE A 135 -10.72 0.58 17.27
CA ILE A 135 -9.46 1.15 17.73
C ILE A 135 -9.80 2.42 18.51
N GLY A 136 -9.34 2.51 19.75
CA GLY A 136 -9.77 3.55 20.68
C GLY A 136 -11.28 3.43 20.96
N ASP A 137 -11.98 4.54 20.86
CA ASP A 137 -13.43 4.63 21.04
C ASP A 137 -14.23 4.55 19.72
N ARG A 138 -13.55 4.27 18.59
CA ARG A 138 -14.14 4.26 17.24
C ARG A 138 -14.24 2.85 16.68
N THR A 139 -15.33 2.56 16.01
CA THR A 139 -15.47 1.32 15.25
C THR A 139 -14.46 1.27 14.11
N ILE A 140 -14.07 0.06 13.68
CA ILE A 140 -13.10 -0.08 12.59
C ILE A 140 -13.59 0.60 11.29
N ALA A 141 -14.90 0.63 11.03
CA ALA A 141 -15.45 1.31 9.87
C ALA A 141 -15.23 2.83 9.92
N GLU A 142 -15.42 3.46 11.09
CA GLU A 142 -15.14 4.89 11.28
C GLU A 142 -13.65 5.20 11.17
N VAL A 143 -12.80 4.33 11.71
CA VAL A 143 -11.33 4.46 11.59
C VAL A 143 -10.89 4.37 10.14
N VAL A 144 -11.42 3.43 9.37
CA VAL A 144 -11.13 3.26 7.93
C VAL A 144 -11.48 4.52 7.14
N GLU A 145 -12.65 5.12 7.39
CA GLU A 145 -13.04 6.36 6.72
C GLU A 145 -12.12 7.56 7.04
N LEU A 146 -11.63 7.64 8.29
CA LEU A 146 -10.68 8.69 8.69
C LEU A 146 -9.29 8.49 8.06
N VAL A 147 -8.86 7.25 7.90
CA VAL A 147 -7.56 6.87 7.35
C VAL A 147 -7.56 6.92 5.81
N ARG A 148 -8.69 6.64 5.17
CA ARG A 148 -8.81 6.55 3.70
C ARG A 148 -8.13 7.68 2.92
N PRO A 149 -8.25 8.98 3.29
CA PRO A 149 -7.60 10.07 2.56
C PRO A 149 -6.07 10.09 2.64
N LEU A 150 -5.45 9.22 3.43
CA LEU A 150 -4.00 9.13 3.61
C LEU A 150 -3.39 7.98 2.80
N VAL A 151 -4.21 7.01 2.39
CA VAL A 151 -3.75 5.77 1.75
C VAL A 151 -3.72 5.95 0.23
N PRO A 152 -2.53 6.01 -0.39
CA PRO A 152 -2.41 6.07 -1.85
C PRO A 152 -2.85 4.74 -2.45
N HIS A 153 -3.54 4.77 -3.58
CA HIS A 153 -3.99 3.54 -4.24
C HIS A 153 -4.45 3.78 -5.68
N ASP A 154 -4.31 2.76 -6.51
CA ASP A 154 -4.86 2.80 -7.86
C ASP A 154 -6.35 2.46 -7.88
N ASN A 155 -6.77 1.57 -6.95
CA ASN A 155 -8.12 1.04 -6.84
C ASN A 155 -8.41 0.52 -5.42
N GLU A 156 -9.64 0.03 -5.17
CA GLU A 156 -10.04 -0.47 -3.84
C GLU A 156 -9.21 -1.69 -3.38
N SER A 157 -8.73 -2.55 -4.28
CA SER A 157 -7.83 -3.67 -3.92
C SER A 157 -6.49 -3.15 -3.40
N GLY A 158 -5.91 -2.15 -4.05
CA GLY A 158 -4.69 -1.48 -3.59
C GLY A 158 -4.89 -0.76 -2.25
N PHE A 159 -6.05 -0.09 -2.07
CA PHE A 159 -6.41 0.50 -0.79
C PHE A 159 -6.43 -0.55 0.33
N ARG A 160 -7.16 -1.67 0.14
CA ARG A 160 -7.26 -2.76 1.12
C ARG A 160 -5.92 -3.45 1.39
N TRP A 161 -5.00 -3.44 0.42
CA TRP A 161 -3.64 -3.94 0.62
C TRP A 161 -2.85 -3.10 1.60
N LEU A 162 -2.87 -1.77 1.44
CA LEU A 162 -2.05 -0.85 2.24
C LEU A 162 -2.69 -0.46 3.58
N LEU A 163 -4.03 -0.46 3.66
CA LEU A 163 -4.79 -0.02 4.83
C LEU A 163 -4.27 -0.58 6.17
N PRO A 164 -3.94 -1.88 6.32
CA PRO A 164 -3.46 -2.44 7.59
C PRO A 164 -2.25 -1.72 8.19
N GLU A 165 -1.35 -1.21 7.37
CA GLU A 165 -0.16 -0.49 7.82
C GLU A 165 -0.52 0.85 8.48
N TYR A 166 -1.50 1.57 7.91
CA TYR A 166 -1.97 2.83 8.47
C TYR A 166 -2.76 2.62 9.77
N LEU A 167 -3.43 1.47 9.92
CA LEU A 167 -4.20 1.10 11.12
C LEU A 167 -3.33 0.68 12.30
N THR A 168 -2.03 0.48 12.09
CA THR A 168 -1.07 0.19 13.15
C THR A 168 -0.05 1.30 13.38
N THR A 169 0.02 2.31 12.51
CA THR A 169 0.97 3.42 12.64
C THR A 169 0.51 4.39 13.73
N ALA A 170 1.30 4.53 14.79
CA ALA A 170 0.94 5.30 15.97
C ALA A 170 0.73 6.78 15.66
N GLU A 171 1.63 7.39 14.87
CA GLU A 171 1.54 8.80 14.45
C GLU A 171 0.29 9.07 13.62
N VAL A 172 -0.14 8.11 12.79
CA VAL A 172 -1.39 8.22 12.01
C VAL A 172 -2.61 8.22 12.95
N LEU A 173 -2.68 7.25 13.87
CA LEU A 173 -3.84 7.13 14.77
C LEU A 173 -3.94 8.31 15.74
N ARG A 174 -2.80 8.82 16.27
CA ARG A 174 -2.77 10.00 17.13
C ARG A 174 -3.06 11.28 16.35
N GLY A 175 -2.43 11.47 15.21
CA GLY A 175 -2.61 12.67 14.38
C GLY A 175 -4.02 12.82 13.81
N LEU A 176 -4.77 11.72 13.68
CA LEU A 176 -6.20 11.71 13.35
C LEU A 176 -7.12 11.82 14.58
N GLY A 177 -6.57 11.86 15.80
CA GLY A 177 -7.35 11.91 17.03
C GLY A 177 -8.16 10.62 17.29
N ILE A 178 -7.71 9.48 16.77
CA ILE A 178 -8.30 8.16 17.04
C ILE A 178 -7.79 7.63 18.37
N VAL A 179 -6.53 7.90 18.67
CA VAL A 179 -5.84 7.53 19.91
C VAL A 179 -5.38 8.80 20.60
N ALA A 180 -5.67 8.92 21.90
CA ALA A 180 -5.23 10.01 22.74
C ALA A 180 -4.10 9.53 23.67
N GLY A 181 -2.85 9.89 23.39
CA GLY A 181 -1.68 9.44 24.16
C GLY A 181 -0.91 8.31 23.49
N ASP A 182 -0.05 7.63 24.26
CA ASP A 182 0.91 6.68 23.67
C ASP A 182 0.31 5.29 23.44
N THR A 183 -0.63 4.84 24.26
CA THR A 183 -1.22 3.50 24.13
C THR A 183 -2.50 3.51 23.31
N ALA A 184 -2.68 2.48 22.48
CA ALA A 184 -3.93 2.24 21.76
C ALA A 184 -4.67 1.03 22.29
N THR A 185 -5.99 1.14 22.42
CA THR A 185 -6.86 -0.01 22.71
C THR A 185 -7.39 -0.58 21.40
N TYR A 186 -7.14 -1.86 21.17
CA TYR A 186 -7.73 -2.63 20.07
C TYR A 186 -8.79 -3.54 20.65
N SER A 187 -10.03 -3.37 20.21
CA SER A 187 -11.17 -4.22 20.62
C SER A 187 -11.41 -5.33 19.61
N PHE A 188 -11.77 -6.51 20.10
CA PHE A 188 -11.94 -7.69 19.27
C PHE A 188 -13.40 -8.20 19.30
N ALA A 189 -13.75 -9.00 18.27
CA ALA A 189 -15.09 -9.53 18.09
C ALA A 189 -15.53 -10.51 19.20
N ASP A 190 -14.60 -11.06 19.96
CA ASP A 190 -14.86 -11.93 21.13
C ASP A 190 -15.17 -11.13 22.41
N GLY A 191 -15.22 -9.80 22.33
CA GLY A 191 -15.50 -8.91 23.44
C GLY A 191 -14.30 -8.61 24.33
N THR A 192 -13.10 -8.99 23.93
CA THR A 192 -11.86 -8.67 24.64
C THR A 192 -11.18 -7.44 24.04
N ASP A 193 -10.31 -6.81 24.84
CA ASP A 193 -9.49 -5.67 24.44
C ASP A 193 -8.00 -5.99 24.65
N ALA A 194 -7.14 -5.32 23.85
CA ALA A 194 -5.70 -5.25 24.08
C ALA A 194 -5.28 -3.80 24.12
N VAL A 195 -4.57 -3.40 25.17
CA VAL A 195 -3.94 -2.10 25.30
C VAL A 195 -2.47 -2.27 24.90
N LEU A 196 -2.04 -1.58 23.84
CA LEU A 196 -0.73 -1.78 23.23
C LEU A 196 0.07 -0.48 23.30
N GLU A 197 1.36 -0.59 23.60
CA GLU A 197 2.34 0.46 23.47
C GLU A 197 2.95 0.42 22.07
N PRO A 198 3.27 1.59 21.46
CA PRO A 198 3.94 1.62 20.17
C PRO A 198 5.40 1.21 20.33
N VAL A 199 5.94 0.55 19.31
CA VAL A 199 7.34 0.16 19.19
C VAL A 199 7.93 0.71 17.90
N ASP A 200 9.25 0.62 17.75
CA ASP A 200 9.91 0.99 16.49
C ASP A 200 9.38 0.11 15.32
N ALA A 201 9.02 0.73 14.22
CA ALA A 201 8.48 0.02 13.08
C ALA A 201 9.47 -1.01 12.49
N GLY A 202 10.78 -0.73 12.59
CA GLY A 202 11.84 -1.67 12.15
C GLY A 202 11.91 -2.93 13.02
N GLU A 203 11.57 -2.85 14.30
CA GLU A 203 11.51 -4.02 15.19
C GLU A 203 10.40 -4.99 14.74
N VAL A 204 9.22 -4.48 14.45
CA VAL A 204 8.10 -5.28 13.92
C VAL A 204 8.44 -5.86 12.55
N ALA A 205 8.99 -5.05 11.64
CA ALA A 205 9.38 -5.48 10.31
C ALA A 205 10.45 -6.59 10.34
N SER A 206 11.44 -6.49 11.22
CA SER A 206 12.50 -7.50 11.34
C SER A 206 12.01 -8.81 11.95
N THR A 207 11.03 -8.77 12.85
CA THR A 207 10.54 -9.94 13.59
C THR A 207 9.36 -10.62 12.88
N LEU A 208 8.40 -9.84 12.39
CA LEU A 208 7.19 -10.34 11.75
C LEU A 208 7.26 -10.33 10.21
N GLY A 209 8.42 -9.98 9.65
CA GLY A 209 8.63 -9.83 8.21
C GLY A 209 8.11 -8.50 7.67
N GLY A 210 8.50 -8.16 6.45
CA GLY A 210 8.08 -6.94 5.78
C GLY A 210 6.58 -6.91 5.49
N ALA A 211 5.98 -5.75 5.64
CA ALA A 211 4.60 -5.51 5.23
C ALA A 211 4.45 -5.56 3.70
N PRO A 212 3.27 -5.75 3.19
CA PRO A 212 1.99 -6.11 3.79
C PRO A 212 1.47 -7.47 3.32
N ALA A 213 2.22 -8.55 3.51
CA ALA A 213 1.76 -9.90 3.21
C ALA A 213 1.31 -10.62 4.50
N PRO A 214 0.32 -11.53 4.44
CA PRO A 214 0.00 -12.37 5.57
C PRO A 214 1.18 -13.25 5.94
N LEU A 215 1.38 -13.46 7.24
CA LEU A 215 2.48 -14.30 7.73
C LEU A 215 2.20 -15.78 7.46
N PRO A 216 3.25 -16.59 7.20
CA PRO A 216 3.15 -18.03 7.11
C PRO A 216 2.51 -18.64 8.37
N THR A 217 1.75 -19.70 8.19
CA THR A 217 1.17 -20.52 9.27
C THR A 217 1.88 -21.87 9.36
N GLU A 218 1.62 -22.64 10.42
CA GLU A 218 2.17 -24.02 10.56
C GLU A 218 1.82 -24.93 9.38
N HIS A 219 0.72 -24.64 8.69
CA HIS A 219 0.23 -25.41 7.54
C HIS A 219 0.21 -24.54 6.27
N ASP A 220 1.38 -24.01 5.90
CA ASP A 220 1.48 -23.06 4.81
C ASP A 220 0.90 -23.59 3.49
N PRO A 221 -0.12 -22.91 2.95
CA PRO A 221 -0.60 -23.19 1.62
C PRO A 221 0.48 -22.91 0.58
N VAL A 222 0.32 -23.48 -0.63
CA VAL A 222 1.36 -23.40 -1.68
C VAL A 222 1.85 -21.96 -1.93
N TRP A 223 0.95 -21.00 -1.93
CA TRP A 223 1.27 -19.60 -2.20
C TRP A 223 2.11 -18.89 -1.14
N LEU A 224 2.22 -19.45 0.07
CA LEU A 224 3.09 -18.94 1.14
C LEU A 224 4.42 -19.70 1.27
N ARG A 225 4.69 -20.68 0.42
CA ARG A 225 5.97 -21.40 0.40
C ARG A 225 7.01 -20.61 -0.37
N GLU A 226 8.29 -20.84 -0.08
CA GLU A 226 9.42 -20.23 -0.80
C GLU A 226 9.37 -18.69 -0.86
N LEU A 227 8.94 -18.04 0.24
CA LEU A 227 8.77 -16.58 0.30
C LEU A 227 10.05 -15.79 0.06
N ALA A 228 11.22 -16.40 0.28
CA ALA A 228 12.52 -15.79 0.01
C ALA A 228 12.95 -15.88 -1.48
N THR A 229 12.13 -16.50 -2.33
CA THR A 229 12.46 -16.75 -3.74
C THR A 229 11.51 -15.98 -4.66
N ASP A 230 12.06 -15.10 -5.51
CA ASP A 230 11.28 -14.25 -6.41
C ASP A 230 10.51 -15.04 -7.46
N GLN A 231 11.11 -16.14 -7.94
CA GLN A 231 10.57 -16.98 -9.00
C GLN A 231 10.78 -18.46 -8.67
N TRP A 232 9.71 -19.21 -8.48
CA TRP A 232 9.84 -20.64 -8.21
C TRP A 232 8.79 -21.48 -8.93
N LEU A 233 9.21 -22.67 -9.35
CA LEU A 233 8.40 -23.63 -10.09
C LEU A 233 8.28 -24.94 -9.33
N THR A 234 7.08 -25.45 -9.24
CA THR A 234 6.81 -26.79 -8.73
C THR A 234 5.71 -27.47 -9.54
N THR A 235 5.44 -28.74 -9.23
CA THR A 235 4.31 -29.48 -9.80
C THR A 235 3.38 -29.98 -8.70
N LEU A 236 2.09 -29.94 -8.95
CA LEU A 236 1.03 -30.39 -8.05
C LEU A 236 0.29 -31.60 -8.69
N GLU A 237 -0.55 -32.27 -7.90
CA GLU A 237 -1.40 -33.38 -8.34
C GLU A 237 -0.65 -34.47 -9.14
N GLY A 238 0.50 -34.91 -8.64
CA GLY A 238 1.29 -35.94 -9.29
C GLY A 238 1.84 -35.50 -10.66
N GLY A 239 2.15 -34.23 -10.85
CA GLY A 239 2.71 -33.67 -12.07
C GLY A 239 1.69 -33.21 -13.13
N LYS A 240 0.39 -33.24 -12.81
CA LYS A 240 -0.67 -32.80 -13.73
C LYS A 240 -0.85 -31.28 -13.78
N VAL A 241 -0.34 -30.57 -12.80
CA VAL A 241 -0.40 -29.11 -12.68
C VAL A 241 1.01 -28.58 -12.53
N VAL A 242 1.35 -27.59 -13.34
CA VAL A 242 2.56 -26.77 -13.15
C VAL A 242 2.15 -25.54 -12.36
N TYR A 243 2.81 -25.28 -11.26
CA TYR A 243 2.59 -24.07 -10.44
C TYR A 243 3.84 -23.22 -10.50
N PHE A 244 3.66 -21.95 -10.83
CA PHE A 244 4.70 -20.95 -10.85
C PHE A 244 4.33 -19.81 -9.89
N GLY A 245 5.08 -19.66 -8.80
CA GLY A 245 5.02 -18.50 -7.92
C GLY A 245 5.96 -17.41 -8.43
N TYR A 246 5.40 -16.27 -8.84
CA TYR A 246 6.13 -15.09 -9.28
C TYR A 246 5.91 -13.95 -8.29
N ARG A 247 6.88 -13.73 -7.39
CA ARG A 247 6.70 -12.89 -6.21
C ARG A 247 7.28 -11.50 -6.34
N LEU A 248 8.27 -11.35 -7.22
CA LEU A 248 8.90 -10.06 -7.49
C LEU A 248 9.31 -10.00 -8.95
N THR A 249 9.00 -8.88 -9.59
CA THR A 249 9.33 -8.65 -11.00
C THR A 249 10.78 -8.16 -11.10
N THR A 250 11.73 -9.10 -10.96
CA THR A 250 13.17 -8.82 -10.96
C THR A 250 13.94 -9.89 -11.70
N GLY A 251 15.19 -9.57 -12.03
CA GLY A 251 16.18 -10.48 -12.58
C GLY A 251 15.81 -11.07 -13.94
N PRO A 252 16.69 -11.87 -14.52
CA PRO A 252 16.46 -12.52 -15.79
C PRO A 252 15.39 -13.60 -15.64
N THR A 253 14.36 -13.59 -16.50
CA THR A 253 13.27 -14.57 -16.49
C THR A 253 13.39 -15.64 -17.58
N HIS A 254 14.44 -15.57 -18.43
CA HIS A 254 14.61 -16.46 -19.57
C HIS A 254 14.67 -17.94 -19.17
N ASP A 255 15.56 -18.31 -18.26
CA ASP A 255 15.72 -19.72 -17.85
C ASP A 255 14.47 -20.25 -17.15
N THR A 256 13.79 -19.42 -16.36
CA THR A 256 12.53 -19.80 -15.71
C THR A 256 11.42 -19.98 -16.73
N ALA A 257 11.33 -19.14 -17.74
CA ALA A 257 10.39 -19.24 -18.85
C ALA A 257 10.60 -20.53 -19.65
N GLU A 258 11.84 -20.87 -19.97
CA GLU A 258 12.23 -22.12 -20.64
C GLU A 258 11.82 -23.36 -19.82
N ARG A 259 12.09 -23.36 -18.52
CA ARG A 259 11.68 -24.43 -17.60
C ARG A 259 10.16 -24.56 -17.50
N LEU A 260 9.44 -23.44 -17.41
CA LEU A 260 7.97 -23.41 -17.43
C LEU A 260 7.43 -24.07 -18.71
N LEU A 261 7.97 -23.66 -19.86
CA LEU A 261 7.58 -24.22 -21.18
C LEU A 261 7.85 -25.74 -21.26
N ALA A 262 9.03 -26.18 -20.79
CA ALA A 262 9.40 -27.58 -20.75
C ALA A 262 8.45 -28.41 -19.87
N LEU A 263 8.07 -27.90 -18.71
CA LEU A 263 7.11 -28.56 -17.83
C LEU A 263 5.70 -28.59 -18.45
N ALA A 264 5.23 -27.51 -19.04
CA ALA A 264 3.90 -27.42 -19.66
C ALA A 264 3.74 -28.38 -20.86
N ARG A 265 4.84 -28.76 -21.53
CA ARG A 265 4.86 -29.73 -22.65
C ARG A 265 4.80 -31.19 -22.20
N LYS A 266 5.02 -31.50 -20.92
CA LYS A 266 4.99 -32.89 -20.44
C LYS A 266 3.62 -33.50 -20.64
N PRO A 267 3.55 -34.79 -21.09
CA PRO A 267 2.30 -35.52 -21.18
C PRO A 267 1.56 -35.53 -19.84
N GLY A 268 0.24 -35.34 -19.88
CA GLY A 268 -0.60 -35.36 -18.68
C GLY A 268 -0.70 -34.03 -17.95
N VAL A 269 0.10 -33.01 -18.28
CA VAL A 269 -0.07 -31.64 -17.72
C VAL A 269 -1.34 -31.01 -18.30
N ARG A 270 -2.30 -30.76 -17.43
CA ARG A 270 -3.62 -30.22 -17.78
C ARG A 270 -3.79 -28.74 -17.41
N ARG A 271 -2.94 -28.20 -16.50
CA ARG A 271 -3.04 -26.84 -15.97
C ARG A 271 -1.67 -26.22 -15.77
N VAL A 272 -1.58 -24.92 -16.05
CA VAL A 272 -0.49 -24.05 -15.66
C VAL A 272 -1.09 -22.96 -14.77
N VAL A 273 -0.72 -22.95 -13.50
CA VAL A 273 -1.11 -21.91 -12.54
C VAL A 273 0.04 -20.92 -12.42
N PHE A 274 -0.23 -19.68 -12.77
CA PHE A 274 0.71 -18.58 -12.66
C PHE A 274 0.25 -17.67 -11.53
N ASP A 275 0.95 -17.69 -10.40
CA ASP A 275 0.53 -17.03 -9.17
C ASP A 275 1.33 -15.74 -8.93
N VAL A 276 0.67 -14.61 -9.06
CA VAL A 276 1.23 -13.26 -8.82
C VAL A 276 0.60 -12.56 -7.60
N ARG A 277 -0.13 -13.30 -6.77
CA ARG A 277 -0.87 -12.74 -5.63
C ARG A 277 -0.01 -11.93 -4.66
N LEU A 278 1.28 -12.27 -4.52
CA LEU A 278 2.23 -11.60 -3.63
C LEU A 278 3.26 -10.73 -4.37
N ASN A 279 3.04 -10.45 -5.65
CA ASN A 279 3.99 -9.68 -6.44
C ASN A 279 3.63 -8.19 -6.42
N HIS A 280 4.40 -7.41 -5.70
CA HIS A 280 4.20 -5.96 -5.61
C HIS A 280 5.01 -5.14 -6.63
N GLY A 281 5.58 -5.80 -7.66
CA GLY A 281 6.20 -5.12 -8.78
C GLY A 281 7.70 -5.34 -8.91
N GLY A 282 8.41 -4.34 -9.41
CA GLY A 282 9.84 -4.36 -9.71
C GLY A 282 10.15 -3.74 -11.06
N ASP A 283 10.91 -4.43 -11.92
CA ASP A 283 11.41 -3.93 -13.18
C ASP A 283 10.62 -4.48 -14.39
N ASN A 284 9.86 -3.62 -15.07
CA ASN A 284 9.06 -3.93 -16.26
C ASN A 284 9.88 -4.52 -17.43
N THR A 285 11.19 -4.32 -17.46
CA THR A 285 12.04 -4.80 -18.57
C THR A 285 12.38 -6.28 -18.47
N THR A 286 12.06 -6.93 -17.35
CA THR A 286 12.56 -8.28 -17.03
C THR A 286 11.61 -9.42 -17.43
N TYR A 287 10.31 -9.18 -17.50
CA TYR A 287 9.31 -10.25 -17.65
C TYR A 287 8.98 -10.67 -19.10
N GLY A 288 9.54 -9.99 -20.11
CA GLY A 288 9.25 -10.29 -21.52
C GLY A 288 9.32 -11.78 -21.89
N PRO A 289 10.39 -12.52 -21.53
CA PRO A 289 10.48 -13.96 -21.80
C PRO A 289 9.35 -14.80 -21.17
N LEU A 290 8.85 -14.41 -19.99
CA LEU A 290 7.70 -15.08 -19.38
C LEU A 290 6.42 -14.80 -20.17
N LEU A 291 6.16 -13.56 -20.55
CA LEU A 291 5.00 -13.19 -21.37
C LEU A 291 4.98 -13.98 -22.68
N ASP A 292 6.12 -14.08 -23.37
CA ASP A 292 6.27 -14.85 -24.60
C ASP A 292 5.92 -16.34 -24.42
N VAL A 293 6.32 -16.92 -23.30
CA VAL A 293 6.02 -18.34 -22.98
C VAL A 293 4.56 -18.51 -22.60
N LEU A 294 3.96 -17.59 -21.82
CA LEU A 294 2.56 -17.65 -21.44
C LEU A 294 1.62 -17.57 -22.66
N ALA A 295 1.99 -16.79 -23.68
CA ALA A 295 1.25 -16.69 -24.94
C ALA A 295 1.44 -17.87 -25.89
N ARG A 296 2.32 -18.87 -25.58
CA ARG A 296 2.45 -20.08 -26.39
C ARG A 296 1.20 -20.95 -26.29
N PRO A 297 0.61 -21.42 -27.39
CA PRO A 297 -0.66 -22.19 -27.36
C PRO A 297 -0.64 -23.42 -26.44
N VAL A 298 0.54 -24.04 -26.23
CA VAL A 298 0.69 -25.20 -25.32
C VAL A 298 0.60 -24.79 -23.84
N VAL A 299 0.88 -23.54 -23.49
CA VAL A 299 0.74 -22.97 -22.16
C VAL A 299 -0.60 -22.27 -22.03
N GLU A 300 -0.91 -21.34 -22.94
CA GLU A 300 -2.10 -20.48 -22.94
C GLU A 300 -3.41 -21.26 -22.72
N ARG A 301 -3.61 -22.37 -23.44
CA ARG A 301 -4.82 -23.21 -23.33
C ARG A 301 -5.03 -23.83 -21.95
N LYS A 302 -4.03 -23.79 -21.08
CA LYS A 302 -4.02 -24.37 -19.73
C LYS A 302 -3.82 -23.31 -18.66
N LEU A 303 -3.63 -22.05 -19.08
CA LEU A 303 -3.19 -20.96 -18.22
C LEU A 303 -4.32 -20.47 -17.33
N VAL A 304 -4.01 -20.39 -16.05
CA VAL A 304 -4.81 -19.71 -15.04
C VAL A 304 -3.87 -18.79 -14.28
N VAL A 305 -4.23 -17.52 -14.17
CA VAL A 305 -3.49 -16.50 -13.44
C VAL A 305 -4.19 -16.25 -12.12
N LEU A 306 -3.44 -16.33 -11.02
CA LEU A 306 -3.96 -15.98 -9.70
C LEU A 306 -3.47 -14.59 -9.34
N THR A 307 -4.41 -13.66 -9.17
CA THR A 307 -4.16 -12.28 -8.79
C THR A 307 -4.60 -12.01 -7.35
N GLY A 308 -4.02 -11.01 -6.72
CA GLY A 308 -4.38 -10.56 -5.40
C GLY A 308 -4.19 -9.06 -5.24
N ARG A 309 -4.66 -8.52 -4.14
CA ARG A 309 -4.62 -7.08 -3.86
C ARG A 309 -3.21 -6.47 -3.81
N SER A 310 -2.19 -7.27 -3.52
CA SER A 310 -0.79 -6.84 -3.56
C SER A 310 -0.10 -7.02 -4.93
N THR A 311 -0.82 -7.50 -5.95
CA THR A 311 -0.34 -7.49 -7.34
C THR A 311 -0.32 -6.04 -7.83
N PHE A 312 0.86 -5.40 -7.83
CA PHE A 312 0.97 -3.95 -7.97
C PHE A 312 2.16 -3.56 -8.87
N SER A 313 2.23 -2.31 -9.34
CA SER A 313 3.34 -1.76 -10.11
C SER A 313 3.67 -2.63 -11.33
N ALA A 314 4.93 -2.99 -11.56
CA ALA A 314 5.35 -3.85 -12.68
C ALA A 314 4.60 -5.19 -12.75
N ALA A 315 4.11 -5.74 -11.63
CA ALA A 315 3.27 -6.92 -11.65
C ALA A 315 1.84 -6.63 -12.15
N GLY A 316 1.27 -5.47 -11.82
CA GLY A 316 0.01 -4.98 -12.39
C GLY A 316 0.12 -4.78 -13.90
N ASN A 317 1.22 -4.17 -14.35
CA ASN A 317 1.54 -4.00 -15.77
C ASN A 317 1.64 -5.35 -16.49
N PHE A 318 2.36 -6.31 -15.89
CA PHE A 318 2.48 -7.66 -16.43
C PHE A 318 1.12 -8.35 -16.55
N VAL A 319 0.26 -8.26 -15.53
CA VAL A 319 -1.10 -8.82 -15.56
C VAL A 319 -1.93 -8.20 -16.69
N ALA A 320 -1.84 -6.89 -16.91
CA ALA A 320 -2.52 -6.21 -18.01
C ALA A 320 -2.02 -6.67 -19.39
N GLU A 321 -0.72 -6.93 -19.53
CA GLU A 321 -0.17 -7.50 -20.77
C GLU A 321 -0.59 -8.96 -21.01
N VAL A 322 -0.65 -9.79 -19.96
CA VAL A 322 -1.17 -11.14 -20.06
C VAL A 322 -2.65 -11.15 -20.44
N ASP A 323 -3.47 -10.26 -19.85
CA ASP A 323 -4.89 -10.08 -20.24
C ASP A 323 -5.02 -9.72 -21.73
N ARG A 324 -4.16 -8.84 -22.23
CA ARG A 324 -4.17 -8.44 -23.64
C ARG A 324 -3.63 -9.51 -24.59
N ALA A 325 -2.60 -10.27 -24.18
CA ALA A 325 -1.85 -11.18 -25.05
C ALA A 325 -2.37 -12.60 -25.06
N THR A 326 -3.26 -12.99 -24.14
CA THR A 326 -3.69 -14.38 -23.94
C THR A 326 -5.19 -14.48 -23.66
N SER A 327 -5.72 -15.72 -23.74
CA SER A 327 -7.07 -16.08 -23.27
C SER A 327 -7.04 -16.68 -21.85
N ALA A 328 -6.09 -16.30 -21.02
CA ALA A 328 -5.96 -16.80 -19.66
C ALA A 328 -7.21 -16.53 -18.82
N ARG A 329 -7.48 -17.41 -17.86
CA ARG A 329 -8.51 -17.19 -16.84
C ARG A 329 -7.86 -16.56 -15.61
N PHE A 330 -8.45 -15.46 -15.15
CA PHE A 330 -7.99 -14.73 -13.96
C PHE A 330 -8.86 -15.07 -12.74
N LEU A 331 -8.23 -15.48 -11.64
CA LEU A 331 -8.90 -15.87 -10.41
C LEU A 331 -8.26 -15.18 -9.18
N GLY A 332 -9.09 -14.93 -8.19
CA GLY A 332 -8.67 -14.35 -6.90
C GLY A 332 -9.29 -12.99 -6.66
N GLU A 333 -8.51 -12.09 -6.12
CA GLU A 333 -8.90 -10.68 -5.96
C GLU A 333 -8.40 -9.87 -7.15
N PRO A 334 -9.03 -8.75 -7.51
CA PRO A 334 -8.46 -7.83 -8.47
C PRO A 334 -7.05 -7.40 -8.05
N ALA A 335 -6.17 -7.19 -9.03
CA ALA A 335 -4.86 -6.61 -8.78
C ALA A 335 -4.98 -5.23 -8.12
N GLY A 336 -4.08 -4.90 -7.21
CA GLY A 336 -4.04 -3.58 -6.57
C GLY A 336 -3.50 -2.49 -7.50
N GLY A 337 -2.77 -2.88 -8.56
CA GLY A 337 -2.38 -1.98 -9.64
C GLY A 337 -3.43 -1.90 -10.74
N ALA A 338 -3.68 -0.69 -11.26
CA ALA A 338 -4.52 -0.48 -12.44
C ALA A 338 -3.79 -0.92 -13.72
N PRO A 339 -4.51 -1.29 -14.81
CA PRO A 339 -3.89 -1.62 -16.10
C PRO A 339 -3.08 -0.47 -16.71
N SER A 340 -3.42 0.75 -16.35
CA SER A 340 -2.65 1.96 -16.67
C SER A 340 -2.56 2.80 -15.41
N GLN A 341 -1.33 3.10 -14.98
CA GLN A 341 -1.05 3.68 -13.67
C GLN A 341 0.15 4.61 -13.69
N TRP A 342 0.20 5.52 -12.73
CA TRP A 342 1.41 6.29 -12.43
C TRP A 342 2.42 5.41 -11.71
N GLY A 343 3.72 5.59 -11.99
CA GLY A 343 4.77 4.73 -11.42
C GLY A 343 6.16 5.33 -11.50
N ASP A 344 7.17 4.49 -11.21
CA ASP A 344 8.59 4.85 -11.17
C ASP A 344 8.84 6.07 -10.28
N SER A 345 8.52 5.95 -9.00
CA SER A 345 8.65 7.06 -8.07
C SER A 345 10.10 7.38 -7.71
N ILE A 346 10.36 8.67 -7.44
CA ILE A 346 11.54 9.12 -6.72
C ILE A 346 11.20 9.47 -5.29
N ALA A 347 12.19 9.32 -4.40
CA ALA A 347 12.06 9.66 -2.99
C ALA A 347 12.50 11.12 -2.74
N ILE A 348 11.64 11.92 -2.16
CA ILE A 348 11.91 13.27 -1.65
C ILE A 348 12.05 13.18 -0.13
N MET A 349 13.24 13.46 0.38
CA MET A 349 13.51 13.45 1.82
C MET A 349 13.18 14.80 2.44
N LEU A 350 12.28 14.81 3.41
CA LEU A 350 11.93 15.96 4.21
C LEU A 350 12.68 15.88 5.54
N GLU A 351 13.82 16.52 5.62
CA GLU A 351 14.74 16.40 6.77
C GLU A 351 14.15 16.98 8.06
N ARG A 352 13.38 18.04 7.97
CA ARG A 352 12.77 18.71 9.12
C ARG A 352 11.45 18.06 9.54
N ALA A 353 10.65 17.66 8.55
CA ALA A 353 9.47 16.87 8.80
C ALA A 353 9.84 15.41 9.16
N GLY A 354 11.06 14.96 8.91
CA GLY A 354 11.52 13.59 9.18
C GLY A 354 10.69 12.55 8.43
N LEU A 355 10.39 12.79 7.15
CA LEU A 355 9.58 11.91 6.31
C LEU A 355 10.23 11.74 4.93
N THR A 356 9.91 10.65 4.28
CA THR A 356 10.20 10.42 2.87
C THR A 356 8.88 10.40 2.08
N VAL A 357 8.78 11.25 1.07
CA VAL A 357 7.64 11.31 0.15
C VAL A 357 8.07 10.72 -1.18
N HIS A 358 7.36 9.73 -1.67
CA HIS A 358 7.53 9.19 -3.02
C HIS A 358 6.65 10.00 -3.99
N VAL A 359 7.16 10.27 -5.19
CA VAL A 359 6.42 10.97 -6.24
C VAL A 359 6.61 10.23 -7.56
N ALA A 360 5.53 9.81 -8.18
CA ALA A 360 5.55 9.11 -9.46
C ALA A 360 6.19 9.97 -10.57
N THR A 361 6.98 9.34 -11.45
CA THR A 361 7.73 10.01 -12.52
C THR A 361 7.35 9.56 -13.92
N ALA A 362 6.53 8.49 -14.04
CA ALA A 362 6.11 7.95 -15.32
C ALA A 362 4.63 7.56 -15.30
N TYR A 363 3.99 7.60 -16.47
CA TYR A 363 2.70 6.95 -16.70
C TYR A 363 2.88 5.70 -17.53
N TRP A 364 2.46 4.57 -17.01
CA TRP A 364 2.55 3.27 -17.67
C TRP A 364 1.19 2.89 -18.26
N GLU A 365 1.11 2.73 -19.58
CA GLU A 365 -0.09 2.34 -20.30
C GLU A 365 0.09 0.94 -20.91
N PHE A 366 -0.24 -0.10 -20.14
CA PHE A 366 -0.13 -1.51 -20.54
C PHE A 366 -1.48 -2.13 -20.95
N GLY A 367 -2.58 -1.51 -20.58
CA GLY A 367 -3.91 -1.84 -21.11
C GLY A 367 -4.05 -1.46 -22.60
N PRO A 368 -5.21 -1.66 -23.20
CA PRO A 368 -5.53 -1.09 -24.51
C PRO A 368 -5.34 0.45 -24.49
N PRO A 369 -4.97 1.09 -25.62
CA PRO A 369 -4.79 2.53 -25.68
C PRO A 369 -6.00 3.29 -25.12
N GLY A 370 -5.75 4.22 -24.17
CA GLY A 370 -6.79 4.96 -23.47
C GLY A 370 -7.59 4.17 -22.44
N ASP A 371 -7.08 3.05 -21.96
CA ASP A 371 -7.72 2.24 -20.92
C ASP A 371 -7.81 3.02 -19.60
N LYS A 372 -9.06 3.22 -19.15
CA LYS A 372 -9.38 3.92 -17.88
C LYS A 372 -9.88 2.95 -16.80
N ARG A 373 -9.83 1.66 -17.05
CA ARG A 373 -10.21 0.68 -16.02
C ARG A 373 -9.30 0.85 -14.81
N GLN A 374 -9.88 0.76 -13.65
CA GLN A 374 -9.13 0.76 -12.38
C GLN A 374 -8.66 -0.66 -12.03
N GLU A 375 -9.24 -1.69 -12.61
CA GLU A 375 -8.94 -3.09 -12.32
C GLU A 375 -8.78 -3.89 -13.61
N THR A 376 -7.82 -4.83 -13.64
CA THR A 376 -7.84 -5.91 -14.62
C THR A 376 -8.98 -6.87 -14.25
N PRO A 377 -9.84 -7.28 -15.19
CA PRO A 377 -10.97 -8.14 -14.90
C PRO A 377 -10.55 -9.48 -14.28
N VAL A 378 -11.29 -9.94 -13.27
CA VAL A 378 -11.16 -11.24 -12.66
C VAL A 378 -12.37 -12.09 -13.03
N ASP A 379 -12.16 -13.20 -13.75
CA ASP A 379 -13.25 -14.09 -14.20
C ASP A 379 -13.97 -14.78 -13.04
N VAL A 380 -13.21 -15.11 -11.99
CA VAL A 380 -13.75 -15.75 -10.78
C VAL A 380 -13.16 -15.08 -9.55
N ARG A 381 -13.93 -14.20 -8.95
CA ARG A 381 -13.54 -13.56 -7.69
C ARG A 381 -13.61 -14.57 -6.55
N VAL A 382 -12.49 -14.72 -5.84
CA VAL A 382 -12.35 -15.58 -4.66
C VAL A 382 -11.47 -14.84 -3.65
N GLU A 383 -12.04 -14.54 -2.50
CA GLU A 383 -11.33 -13.89 -1.40
C GLU A 383 -11.18 -14.89 -0.25
N PRO A 384 -9.96 -15.09 0.30
CA PRO A 384 -9.76 -15.95 1.45
C PRO A 384 -10.43 -15.36 2.70
N THR A 385 -11.00 -16.22 3.55
CA THR A 385 -11.42 -15.86 4.89
C THR A 385 -10.27 -16.05 5.88
N ALA A 386 -10.34 -15.43 7.06
CA ALA A 386 -9.41 -15.70 8.15
C ALA A 386 -9.41 -17.19 8.53
N ALA A 387 -10.60 -17.81 8.56
CA ALA A 387 -10.74 -19.25 8.83
C ALA A 387 -10.05 -20.14 7.79
N ASP A 388 -10.03 -19.74 6.52
CA ASP A 388 -9.24 -20.43 5.48
C ASP A 388 -7.75 -20.28 5.71
N PHE A 389 -7.32 -19.04 5.93
CA PHE A 389 -5.91 -18.71 6.14
C PHE A 389 -5.32 -19.49 7.33
N PHE A 390 -5.93 -19.40 8.51
CA PHE A 390 -5.43 -20.07 9.72
C PHE A 390 -5.56 -21.60 9.67
N ALA A 391 -6.40 -22.14 8.78
CA ALA A 391 -6.47 -23.58 8.52
C ALA A 391 -5.53 -24.04 7.40
N GLY A 392 -4.67 -23.16 6.86
CA GLY A 392 -3.76 -23.47 5.77
C GLY A 392 -4.46 -23.80 4.45
N ARG A 393 -5.71 -23.38 4.27
CA ARG A 393 -6.47 -23.60 3.03
C ARG A 393 -6.21 -22.48 2.03
N ASP A 394 -6.19 -22.85 0.75
CA ASP A 394 -6.10 -21.90 -0.36
C ASP A 394 -7.35 -22.04 -1.26
N PRO A 395 -8.43 -21.28 -0.99
CA PRO A 395 -9.64 -21.34 -1.78
C PRO A 395 -9.44 -20.89 -3.23
N VAL A 396 -8.47 -19.98 -3.47
CA VAL A 396 -8.17 -19.47 -4.82
C VAL A 396 -7.55 -20.56 -5.67
N LEU A 397 -6.49 -21.22 -5.16
CA LEU A 397 -5.85 -22.34 -5.84
C LEU A 397 -6.82 -23.52 -6.00
N ALA A 398 -7.59 -23.86 -4.96
CA ALA A 398 -8.60 -24.92 -5.02
C ALA A 398 -9.62 -24.65 -6.16
N ARG A 399 -10.08 -23.41 -6.29
CA ARG A 399 -10.99 -23.00 -7.36
C ARG A 399 -10.34 -23.08 -8.73
N ALA A 400 -9.07 -22.67 -8.86
CA ALA A 400 -8.31 -22.80 -10.09
C ALA A 400 -8.13 -24.25 -10.53
N LEU A 401 -7.86 -25.15 -9.61
CA LEU A 401 -7.71 -26.58 -9.88
C LEU A 401 -9.02 -27.26 -10.29
N ALA A 402 -10.16 -26.76 -9.81
CA ALA A 402 -11.51 -27.26 -10.11
C ALA A 402 -12.11 -26.74 -11.43
N LEU A 403 -11.45 -25.80 -12.13
CA LEU A 403 -11.91 -25.36 -13.45
C LEU A 403 -11.89 -26.54 -14.44
N PRO A 404 -12.84 -26.58 -15.39
CA PRO A 404 -12.90 -27.63 -16.42
C PRO A 404 -11.68 -27.64 -17.33
#